data_7e5dd69fb1485240fe3a83c18f206b7c
#
_entry.id   7e5dd69fb1485240fe3a83c18f206b7c
#
_cell.length_a   1.000
_cell.length_b   1.000
_cell.length_c   1.000
_cell.angle_alpha   90.00
_cell.angle_beta   90.00
_cell.angle_gamma   90.00
#
_symmetry.space_group_name_H-M   'P 1'
#
loop_
_entity.id
_entity.type
_entity.pdbx_description
1 polymer ?
#
loop_
_entity_poly.entity_id
_entity_poly.type
_entity_poly.pdbx_seq_one_letter_code
_entity_poly.pdbx_strand_id
1 'polypeptide(L)'
;MKTTLLFFTLSILPVTALALTPQEMQCGAVSVYHEARSLTPDDWDKVFKVAINRKKHPKKFGAKSANLCDIVHSKQYETRNLRNTREFSKFKEILNYLSKGNWQNAGNYLYFSSKRGKMRYRTKFKS
;
A
#
# COMPACT_ATOMS: atom_id res chain seq x y z
N MET A 1 54.34 -1.03 2.74
CA MET A 1 53.79 -0.81 2.68
C MET A 1 52.71 -1.25 2.60
N LYS A 2 52.04 -1.25 3.02
CA LYS A 2 51.14 -1.74 3.03
C LYS A 2 49.96 -1.26 2.65
N THR A 3 49.32 -1.72 2.08
CA THR A 3 48.25 -1.36 1.52
C THR A 3 47.13 -1.61 2.24
N THR A 4 46.50 -0.80 2.52
CA THR A 4 45.43 -0.93 3.20
C THR A 4 44.33 -1.22 2.40
N LEU A 5 43.78 -2.25 2.62
CA LEU A 5 42.76 -2.58 1.95
C LEU A 5 41.57 -2.03 2.36
N LEU A 6 41.00 -1.41 1.71
CA LEU A 6 39.86 -0.91 1.95
C LEU A 6 38.82 -1.67 1.57
N PHE A 7 38.23 -2.17 2.31
CA PHE A 7 37.12 -2.81 2.08
C PHE A 7 36.01 -2.03 2.15
N PHE A 8 35.53 -1.81 1.22
CA PHE A 8 34.25 -1.50 1.12
C PHE A 8 33.48 -2.65 1.21
N THR A 9 33.24 -2.96 2.30
CA THR A 9 32.06 -3.69 2.44
C THR A 9 31.00 -2.90 1.85
N LEU A 10 30.69 -3.19 0.77
CA LEU A 10 29.50 -2.90 0.30
C LEU A 10 28.53 -3.47 1.14
N SER A 11 28.08 -2.76 2.06
CA SER A 11 26.91 -3.16 2.69
C SER A 11 25.88 -3.15 1.64
N ILE A 12 25.65 -4.26 1.17
CA ILE A 12 24.56 -4.44 0.39
C ILE A 12 23.44 -4.31 1.27
N LEU A 13 22.93 -3.20 1.33
CA LEU A 13 21.68 -3.02 1.90
C LEU A 13 20.75 -3.91 1.16
N PRO A 14 20.11 -4.77 1.84
CA PRO A 14 19.11 -5.57 1.22
C PRO A 14 18.21 -4.58 0.57
N VAL A 15 18.08 -4.74 -0.67
CA VAL A 15 17.15 -4.02 -1.40
C VAL A 15 15.92 -4.17 -0.63
N THR A 16 15.56 -3.15 0.04
CA THR A 16 14.30 -3.17 0.67
C THR A 16 13.34 -3.05 -0.45
N ALA A 17 13.08 -4.18 -1.02
CA ALA A 17 12.02 -4.30 -1.98
C ALA A 17 10.74 -3.82 -1.40
N LEU A 18 10.80 -3.30 -0.17
CA LEU A 18 9.60 -2.95 0.52
C LEU A 18 9.39 -1.46 0.64
N ALA A 19 10.35 -0.69 0.19
CA ALA A 19 10.17 0.74 0.19
C ALA A 19 9.21 1.09 -0.93
N LEU A 20 8.08 1.64 -0.56
CA LEU A 20 7.10 2.07 -1.54
C LEU A 20 7.55 3.36 -2.19
N THR A 21 7.36 3.45 -3.49
CA THR A 21 7.65 4.70 -4.19
C THR A 21 6.55 5.72 -3.85
N PRO A 22 6.80 7.02 -4.04
CA PRO A 22 5.75 8.02 -3.84
C PRO A 22 4.52 7.76 -4.69
N GLN A 23 4.71 7.25 -5.91
CA GLN A 23 3.58 6.93 -6.78
C GLN A 23 2.78 5.75 -6.23
N GLU A 24 3.45 4.72 -5.73
CA GLU A 24 2.78 3.59 -5.11
C GLU A 24 1.99 4.04 -3.87
N MET A 25 2.58 4.91 -3.07
CA MET A 25 1.92 5.45 -1.90
C MET A 25 0.64 6.20 -2.31
N GLN A 26 0.71 6.98 -3.38
CA GLN A 26 -0.46 7.69 -3.88
C GLN A 26 -1.54 6.73 -4.37
N CYS A 27 -1.17 5.72 -5.14
CA CYS A 27 -2.10 4.71 -5.62
C CYS A 27 -2.78 3.99 -4.45
N GLY A 28 -2.01 3.61 -3.45
CA GLY A 28 -2.56 2.96 -2.27
C GLY A 28 -3.50 3.88 -1.49
N ALA A 29 -3.15 5.14 -1.35
CA ALA A 29 -3.99 6.10 -0.65
C ALA A 29 -5.32 6.34 -1.38
N VAL A 30 -5.29 6.38 -2.71
CA VAL A 30 -6.52 6.53 -3.50
C VAL A 30 -7.42 5.31 -3.29
N SER A 31 -6.84 4.13 -3.26
CA SER A 31 -7.59 2.91 -3.00
C SER A 31 -8.23 2.94 -1.61
N VAL A 32 -7.46 3.31 -0.59
CA VAL A 32 -7.97 3.44 0.77
C VAL A 32 -9.10 4.49 0.83
N TYR A 33 -8.93 5.60 0.12
CA TYR A 33 -9.95 6.62 0.06
C TYR A 33 -11.27 6.03 -0.44
N HIS A 34 -11.24 5.33 -1.56
CA HIS A 34 -12.46 4.78 -2.14
C HIS A 34 -13.08 3.67 -1.29
N GLU A 35 -12.27 2.90 -0.59
CA GLU A 35 -12.77 1.77 0.17
C GLU A 35 -13.12 2.09 1.63
N ALA A 36 -12.47 3.06 2.22
CA ALA A 36 -12.55 3.24 3.66
C ALA A 36 -12.56 4.70 4.14
N ARG A 37 -12.85 5.67 3.26
CA ARG A 37 -12.76 7.08 3.65
C ARG A 37 -13.62 7.45 4.85
N SER A 38 -14.75 6.81 5.01
CA SER A 38 -15.68 7.12 6.08
C SER A 38 -15.42 6.27 7.33
N LEU A 39 -14.41 5.44 7.30
CA LEU A 39 -14.08 4.56 8.41
C LEU A 39 -12.95 5.15 9.26
N THR A 40 -12.44 4.38 10.20
CA THR A 40 -11.41 4.86 11.11
C THR A 40 -10.02 4.77 10.50
N PRO A 41 -9.04 5.53 11.01
CA PRO A 41 -7.65 5.37 10.58
C PRO A 41 -7.11 3.95 10.75
N ASP A 42 -7.63 3.20 11.74
CA ASP A 42 -7.25 1.81 11.91
C ASP A 42 -7.66 0.99 10.67
N ASP A 43 -8.84 1.27 10.12
CA ASP A 43 -9.30 0.60 8.90
C ASP A 43 -8.47 1.05 7.69
N TRP A 44 -8.07 2.31 7.62
CA TRP A 44 -7.19 2.77 6.54
C TRP A 44 -5.88 1.97 6.55
N ASP A 45 -5.33 1.78 7.75
CA ASP A 45 -4.10 1.03 7.94
C ASP A 45 -4.27 -0.41 7.43
N LYS A 46 -5.34 -1.06 7.83
CA LYS A 46 -5.61 -2.44 7.46
C LYS A 46 -5.88 -2.63 5.97
N VAL A 47 -6.67 -1.74 5.38
CA VAL A 47 -6.96 -1.79 3.94
C VAL A 47 -5.66 -1.60 3.14
N PHE A 48 -4.80 -0.68 3.59
CA PHE A 48 -3.52 -0.46 2.94
C PHE A 48 -2.62 -1.69 3.07
N LYS A 49 -2.61 -2.31 4.25
CA LYS A 49 -1.84 -3.54 4.48
C LYS A 49 -2.27 -4.68 3.57
N VAL A 50 -3.56 -4.80 3.29
CA VAL A 50 -4.05 -5.79 2.34
C VAL A 50 -3.41 -5.56 0.98
N ALA A 51 -3.35 -4.33 0.50
CA ALA A 51 -2.74 -4.02 -0.78
C ALA A 51 -1.24 -4.37 -0.77
N ILE A 52 -0.55 -4.04 0.30
CA ILE A 52 0.88 -4.37 0.45
C ILE A 52 1.08 -5.89 0.42
N ASN A 53 0.26 -6.64 1.12
CA ASN A 53 0.39 -8.09 1.16
C ASN A 53 0.11 -8.73 -0.20
N ARG A 54 -0.82 -8.16 -0.97
CA ARG A 54 -1.11 -8.65 -2.32
C ARG A 54 0.06 -8.44 -3.28
N LYS A 55 0.95 -7.50 -3.02
CA LYS A 55 2.15 -7.32 -3.84
C LYS A 55 3.01 -8.58 -3.88
N LYS A 56 2.91 -9.42 -2.87
CA LYS A 56 3.67 -10.66 -2.82
C LYS A 56 3.10 -11.73 -3.75
N HIS A 57 1.87 -11.53 -4.22
CA HIS A 57 1.16 -12.51 -5.04
C HIS A 57 0.41 -11.84 -6.21
N PRO A 58 1.10 -11.06 -7.03
CA PRO A 58 0.40 -10.23 -8.03
C PRO A 58 -0.48 -11.03 -8.97
N LYS A 59 -0.03 -12.19 -9.40
CA LYS A 59 -0.82 -12.98 -10.33
C LYS A 59 -2.13 -13.47 -9.73
N LYS A 60 -2.15 -13.75 -8.45
CA LYS A 60 -3.36 -14.22 -7.79
C LYS A 60 -4.44 -13.14 -7.71
N PHE A 61 -4.05 -11.90 -7.86
CA PHE A 61 -4.98 -10.78 -7.79
C PHE A 61 -5.13 -10.07 -9.14
N GLY A 62 -4.71 -10.75 -10.21
CA GLY A 62 -4.89 -10.22 -11.57
C GLY A 62 -4.06 -9.00 -11.90
N ALA A 63 -2.94 -8.81 -11.20
CA ALA A 63 -2.09 -7.67 -11.43
C ALA A 63 -0.98 -7.98 -12.41
N LYS A 64 -0.60 -7.01 -13.23
CA LYS A 64 0.47 -7.17 -14.20
C LYS A 64 1.83 -7.24 -13.56
N SER A 65 1.99 -6.64 -12.41
CA SER A 65 3.27 -6.57 -11.73
C SER A 65 3.05 -6.44 -10.24
N ALA A 66 4.15 -6.46 -9.48
CA ALA A 66 4.10 -6.24 -8.04
C ALA A 66 4.02 -4.76 -7.67
N ASN A 67 3.94 -3.85 -8.66
CA ASN A 67 3.78 -2.43 -8.37
C ASN A 67 2.41 -2.21 -7.73
N LEU A 68 2.36 -1.45 -6.64
CA LEU A 68 1.12 -1.25 -5.91
C LEU A 68 0.03 -0.64 -6.78
N CYS A 69 0.40 0.20 -7.72
CA CYS A 69 -0.57 0.80 -8.63
C CYS A 69 -1.28 -0.24 -9.50
N ASP A 70 -0.57 -1.32 -9.87
CA ASP A 70 -1.19 -2.42 -10.61
C ASP A 70 -2.01 -3.31 -9.68
N ILE A 71 -1.58 -3.47 -8.43
CA ILE A 71 -2.29 -4.29 -7.45
C ILE A 71 -3.67 -3.70 -7.12
N VAL A 72 -3.75 -2.38 -6.98
CA VAL A 72 -5.01 -1.74 -6.63
C VAL A 72 -5.82 -1.31 -7.87
N HIS A 73 -5.34 -1.65 -9.04
CA HIS A 73 -6.00 -1.29 -10.31
C HIS A 73 -6.29 0.23 -10.37
N SER A 74 -5.22 1.00 -10.25
CA SER A 74 -5.30 2.44 -10.05
C SER A 74 -6.11 3.21 -11.08
N LYS A 75 -6.36 2.65 -12.25
CA LYS A 75 -7.19 3.32 -13.24
C LYS A 75 -8.60 3.61 -12.73
N GLN A 76 -9.08 2.81 -11.79
CA GLN A 76 -10.40 2.99 -11.21
C GLN A 76 -10.37 4.03 -10.09
N TYR A 77 -9.18 4.35 -9.59
CA TYR A 77 -9.04 5.17 -8.40
C TYR A 77 -8.11 6.36 -8.63
N GLU A 78 -8.08 6.89 -9.83
CA GLU A 78 -7.21 8.03 -10.12
C GLU A 78 -7.68 9.27 -9.39
N THR A 79 -6.73 10.11 -8.97
CA THR A 79 -7.04 11.33 -8.23
C THR A 79 -7.88 12.31 -9.03
N ARG A 80 -7.85 12.23 -10.36
CA ARG A 80 -8.70 13.07 -11.21
C ARG A 80 -10.18 12.87 -10.95
N ASN A 81 -10.55 11.74 -10.32
CA ASN A 81 -11.93 11.50 -9.97
C ASN A 81 -12.31 12.20 -8.66
N LEU A 82 -11.36 12.79 -7.96
CA LEU A 82 -11.60 13.52 -6.74
C LEU A 82 -11.74 14.99 -7.09
N ARG A 83 -12.93 15.36 -7.51
CA ARG A 83 -13.11 16.66 -8.17
C ARG A 83 -13.44 17.82 -7.28
N ASN A 84 -13.82 17.58 -6.07
CA ASN A 84 -14.15 18.70 -5.20
C ASN A 84 -13.14 18.83 -4.07
N THR A 85 -13.09 20.00 -3.48
CA THR A 85 -12.11 20.32 -2.43
C THR A 85 -12.23 19.39 -1.23
N ARG A 86 -13.46 19.01 -0.88
CA ARG A 86 -13.68 18.15 0.27
C ARG A 86 -13.11 16.75 0.04
N GLU A 87 -13.37 16.17 -1.14
CA GLU A 87 -12.85 14.85 -1.45
C GLU A 87 -11.34 14.84 -1.52
N PHE A 88 -10.78 15.87 -2.13
CA PHE A 88 -9.32 15.96 -2.25
C PHE A 88 -8.67 16.17 -0.88
N SER A 89 -9.32 16.94 0.00
CA SER A 89 -8.83 17.16 1.35
C SER A 89 -8.81 15.85 2.14
N LYS A 90 -9.86 15.04 2.02
CA LYS A 90 -9.92 13.77 2.70
C LYS A 90 -8.87 12.79 2.16
N PHE A 91 -8.67 12.79 0.86
CA PHE A 91 -7.62 11.99 0.26
C PHE A 91 -6.24 12.38 0.80
N LYS A 92 -5.96 13.68 0.90
CA LYS A 92 -4.70 14.15 1.43
C LYS A 92 -4.50 13.74 2.89
N GLU A 93 -5.57 13.76 3.67
CA GLU A 93 -5.52 13.33 5.06
C GLU A 93 -5.11 11.85 5.13
N ILE A 94 -5.72 11.02 4.31
CA ILE A 94 -5.40 9.59 4.25
C ILE A 94 -3.95 9.40 3.77
N LEU A 95 -3.56 10.09 2.71
CA LEU A 95 -2.21 10.00 2.19
C LEU A 95 -1.18 10.40 3.25
N ASN A 96 -1.44 11.47 3.97
CA ASN A 96 -0.55 11.93 5.02
C ASN A 96 -0.45 10.88 6.14
N TYR A 97 -1.56 10.31 6.55
CA TYR A 97 -1.58 9.26 7.55
C TYR A 97 -0.75 8.06 7.09
N LEU A 98 -0.99 7.58 5.88
CA LEU A 98 -0.30 6.41 5.36
C LEU A 98 1.20 6.67 5.13
N SER A 99 1.56 7.89 4.76
CA SER A 99 2.95 8.23 4.50
C SER A 99 3.82 8.19 5.76
N LYS A 100 3.21 8.27 6.93
CA LYS A 100 3.94 8.20 8.19
C LYS A 100 4.08 6.78 8.72
N GLY A 101 3.42 5.82 8.09
CA GLY A 101 3.44 4.44 8.56
C GLY A 101 4.68 3.68 8.12
N ASN A 102 4.95 2.59 8.84
CA ASN A 102 6.02 1.68 8.49
C ASN A 102 5.35 0.44 7.88
N TRP A 103 5.56 0.25 6.59
CA TRP A 103 4.87 -0.81 5.85
C TRP A 103 5.72 -2.06 5.63
N GLN A 104 6.84 -2.17 6.32
CA GLN A 104 7.70 -3.35 6.21
C GLN A 104 7.06 -4.59 6.82
N ASN A 105 6.23 -4.41 7.84
CA ASN A 105 5.54 -5.54 8.44
C ASN A 105 4.04 -5.32 8.31
N ALA A 106 3.52 -5.70 7.17
CA ALA A 106 2.12 -5.47 6.85
C ALA A 106 1.17 -6.58 7.34
N GLY A 107 1.69 -7.57 8.06
CA GLY A 107 0.86 -8.67 8.53
C GLY A 107 0.46 -9.60 7.39
N ASN A 108 -0.66 -10.26 7.53
CA ASN A 108 -1.07 -11.32 6.62
C ASN A 108 -2.43 -11.14 5.97
N TYR A 109 -3.10 -10.04 6.15
CA TYR A 109 -4.42 -9.86 5.55
C TYR A 109 -4.32 -9.77 4.03
N LEU A 110 -5.09 -10.57 3.33
CA LEU A 110 -5.12 -10.60 1.86
C LEU A 110 -6.46 -10.12 1.30
N TYR A 111 -7.48 -10.06 2.11
CA TYR A 111 -8.82 -9.67 1.69
C TYR A 111 -9.48 -8.77 2.71
N PHE A 112 -10.30 -7.89 2.23
CA PHE A 112 -11.19 -7.15 3.09
C PHE A 112 -12.57 -7.13 2.45
N SER A 113 -13.59 -7.00 3.27
CA SER A 113 -14.95 -6.80 2.77
C SER A 113 -15.68 -5.90 3.74
N SER A 114 -16.63 -5.13 3.23
CA SER A 114 -17.43 -4.27 4.05
C SER A 114 -18.82 -4.84 4.16
N LYS A 115 -19.33 -4.95 5.38
CA LYS A 115 -20.70 -5.40 5.59
C LYS A 115 -21.29 -4.55 6.70
N ARG A 116 -22.36 -3.85 6.39
CA ARG A 116 -23.06 -2.98 7.36
C ARG A 116 -22.14 -1.97 8.02
N GLY A 117 -21.24 -1.37 7.24
CA GLY A 117 -20.32 -0.35 7.75
C GLY A 117 -19.16 -0.89 8.54
N LYS A 118 -19.00 -2.21 8.62
CA LYS A 118 -17.86 -2.81 9.29
C LYS A 118 -16.97 -3.53 8.31
N MET A 119 -15.67 -3.33 8.46
CA MET A 119 -14.70 -4.03 7.65
C MET A 119 -14.34 -5.36 8.29
N ARG A 120 -14.18 -6.36 7.44
CA ARG A 120 -13.70 -7.67 7.84
C ARG A 120 -12.48 -8.00 7.01
N TYR A 121 -11.52 -8.67 7.62
CA TYR A 121 -10.25 -8.97 6.98
C TYR A 121 -9.98 -10.47 7.03
N ARG A 122 -9.36 -10.98 5.96
CA ARG A 122 -9.03 -12.39 5.89
C ARG A 122 -7.61 -12.60 5.43
N THR A 123 -6.98 -13.65 5.95
CA THR A 123 -5.58 -13.97 5.68
C THR A 123 -5.38 -15.07 4.65
N LYS A 124 -6.42 -15.89 4.38
CA LYS A 124 -6.25 -17.03 3.49
C LYS A 124 -6.74 -16.73 2.10
N PHE A 125 -6.12 -17.33 1.11
CA PHE A 125 -6.60 -17.21 -0.24
C PHE A 125 -7.99 -17.82 -0.33
N LYS A 126 -8.82 -17.21 -1.16
CA LYS A 126 -10.11 -17.79 -1.44
C LYS A 126 -9.91 -18.99 -2.33
N SER A 127 -10.51 -20.08 -1.96
CA SER A 127 -10.49 -21.28 -2.80
C SER A 127 -11.51 -21.17 -3.91
#